data_b0451736035d081ea70076e12aebca2e
#
_entry.id   b0451736035d081ea70076e12aebca2e
#
_cell.length_a   1.000
_cell.length_b   1.000
_cell.length_c   1.000
_cell.angle_alpha   90.00
_cell.angle_beta   90.00
_cell.angle_gamma   90.00
#
_symmetry.space_group_name_H-M   'P 1'
#
loop_
_entity.id
_entity.type
_entity.pdbx_description
1 polymer ?
#
loop_
_entity_poly.entity_id
_entity_poly.type
_entity_poly.pdbx_seq_one_letter_code
_entity_poly.pdbx_strand_id
1 'polypeptide(L)'
;IRFDWAAFNAQETRFLTGAMNCADGRTVWFEKEEIEPPFSATVASCSVPVLTKVQHFKGYDLLDGGTTDPIPIEKSVADGNRFHVVVLTRNAGYKKEPLGYAGLLKAVFRKYPAVAEAMRRRHEIYNRQLALCERLEREGRAAIIRPLEPLRVGRTSADVPALLALPDEGLRE
;
A
#
# COMPACT_ATOMS: atom_id res chain seq x y z
N ILE A 1 -1.53 -1.80 -23.46
CA ILE A 1 -1.34 -0.33 -23.31
C ILE A 1 0.13 -0.11 -23.01
N ARG A 2 0.82 0.74 -23.78
CA ARG A 2 2.18 1.16 -23.45
C ARG A 2 2.07 2.36 -22.51
N PHE A 3 2.83 2.34 -21.41
CA PHE A 3 2.90 3.49 -20.48
C PHE A 3 3.62 4.67 -21.19
N ASP A 4 3.03 5.85 -21.14
CA ASP A 4 3.61 7.06 -21.73
C ASP A 4 4.54 7.75 -20.71
N TRP A 5 5.82 7.41 -20.79
CA TRP A 5 6.86 7.97 -19.92
C TRP A 5 7.08 9.46 -20.15
N ALA A 6 6.93 9.93 -21.42
CA ALA A 6 7.12 11.35 -21.72
C ALA A 6 6.04 12.18 -21.04
N ALA A 7 4.77 11.77 -21.16
CA ALA A 7 3.67 12.42 -20.48
C ALA A 7 3.79 12.33 -18.95
N PHE A 8 4.18 11.18 -18.40
CA PHE A 8 4.37 11.00 -16.96
C PHE A 8 5.46 11.94 -16.40
N ASN A 9 6.62 11.99 -17.08
CA ASN A 9 7.74 12.81 -16.63
C ASN A 9 7.49 14.30 -16.80
N ALA A 10 6.71 14.70 -17.81
CA ALA A 10 6.36 16.09 -18.06
C ALA A 10 5.35 16.67 -17.03
N GLN A 11 4.67 15.84 -16.25
CA GLN A 11 3.74 16.32 -15.23
C GLN A 11 4.48 16.92 -14.04
N GLU A 12 4.01 18.06 -13.55
CA GLU A 12 4.51 18.69 -12.31
C GLU A 12 4.01 17.97 -11.04
N THR A 13 3.02 17.10 -11.20
CA THR A 13 2.47 16.31 -10.08
C THR A 13 3.54 15.42 -9.46
N ARG A 14 3.76 15.61 -8.18
CA ARG A 14 4.64 14.76 -7.40
C ARG A 14 4.07 13.34 -7.31
N PHE A 15 4.88 12.35 -7.58
CA PHE A 15 4.54 10.95 -7.46
C PHE A 15 5.48 10.26 -6.47
N LEU A 16 4.93 9.55 -5.50
CA LEU A 16 5.68 8.83 -4.47
C LEU A 16 5.35 7.35 -4.48
N THR A 17 6.38 6.53 -4.36
CA THR A 17 6.24 5.09 -4.12
C THR A 17 6.85 4.75 -2.76
N GLY A 18 6.06 4.15 -1.87
CA GLY A 18 6.51 3.69 -0.57
C GLY A 18 6.91 2.22 -0.59
N ALA A 19 8.06 1.88 -0.01
CA ALA A 19 8.47 0.50 0.24
C ALA A 19 8.98 0.34 1.68
N MET A 20 8.81 -0.84 2.27
CA MET A 20 9.31 -1.12 3.62
C MET A 20 10.80 -1.45 3.59
N ASN A 21 11.60 -0.73 4.36
CA ASN A 21 12.99 -1.11 4.64
C ASN A 21 13.02 -2.29 5.62
N CYS A 22 13.61 -3.41 5.18
CA CYS A 22 13.68 -4.63 5.97
C CYS A 22 14.57 -4.50 7.22
N ALA A 23 15.51 -3.56 7.22
CA ALA A 23 16.47 -3.38 8.32
C ALA A 23 15.78 -2.82 9.58
N ASP A 24 14.89 -1.85 9.42
CA ASP A 24 14.27 -1.12 10.53
C ASP A 24 12.73 -1.18 10.55
N GLY A 25 12.11 -1.74 9.51
CA GLY A 25 10.66 -1.84 9.37
C GLY A 25 9.97 -0.50 9.16
N ARG A 26 10.66 0.50 8.61
CA ARG A 26 10.10 1.81 8.28
C ARG A 26 9.83 1.91 6.79
N THR A 27 8.89 2.78 6.41
CA THR A 27 8.63 3.09 5.00
C THR A 27 9.70 4.06 4.49
N VAL A 28 10.33 3.69 3.36
CA VAL A 28 11.16 4.57 2.54
C VAL A 28 10.33 5.02 1.35
N TRP A 29 10.38 6.31 1.05
CA TRP A 29 9.66 6.93 -0.05
C TRP A 29 10.61 7.24 -1.19
N PHE A 30 10.21 6.85 -2.39
CA PHE A 30 10.93 7.12 -3.64
C PHE A 30 10.13 8.09 -4.48
N GLU A 31 10.80 9.14 -4.96
CA GLU A 31 10.22 10.17 -5.82
C GLU A 31 10.08 9.66 -7.27
N LYS A 32 9.33 10.39 -8.07
CA LYS A 32 9.05 10.08 -9.48
C LYS A 32 10.33 9.80 -10.28
N GLU A 33 11.37 10.57 -10.07
CA GLU A 33 12.66 10.49 -10.76
C GLU A 33 13.42 9.18 -10.45
N GLU A 34 13.02 8.48 -9.39
CA GLU A 34 13.62 7.22 -8.96
C GLU A 34 12.86 5.97 -9.47
N ILE A 35 11.80 6.17 -10.24
CA ILE A 35 10.87 5.10 -10.65
C ILE A 35 11.12 4.60 -12.07
N GLU A 36 12.08 5.17 -12.79
CA GLU A 36 12.44 4.75 -14.14
C GLU A 36 12.85 3.25 -14.23
N PRO A 37 12.78 2.65 -15.43
CA PRO A 37 13.21 1.27 -15.63
C PRO A 37 14.59 1.00 -15.00
N PRO A 38 14.77 -0.15 -14.31
CA PRO A 38 13.94 -1.36 -14.24
C PRO A 38 12.81 -1.35 -13.19
N PHE A 39 12.30 -0.22 -12.75
CA PHE A 39 11.18 -0.08 -11.80
C PHE A 39 11.44 -0.63 -10.41
N SER A 40 12.66 -0.65 -9.96
CA SER A 40 13.07 -1.32 -8.71
C SER A 40 12.28 -0.84 -7.50
N ALA A 41 11.99 0.46 -7.39
CA ALA A 41 11.18 1.02 -6.30
C ALA A 41 9.73 0.51 -6.36
N THR A 42 9.12 0.51 -7.56
CA THR A 42 7.73 0.03 -7.76
C THR A 42 7.62 -1.48 -7.53
N VAL A 43 8.59 -2.26 -8.04
CA VAL A 43 8.66 -3.71 -7.80
C VAL A 43 8.80 -3.99 -6.30
N ALA A 44 9.64 -3.23 -5.59
CA ALA A 44 9.80 -3.36 -4.15
C ALA A 44 8.48 -3.04 -3.41
N SER A 45 7.79 -1.97 -3.80
CA SER A 45 6.51 -1.56 -3.24
C SER A 45 5.40 -2.62 -3.38
N CYS A 46 5.51 -3.48 -4.39
CA CYS A 46 4.57 -4.59 -4.65
C CYS A 46 5.09 -5.94 -4.15
N SER A 47 6.29 -6.01 -3.55
CA SER A 47 6.95 -7.25 -3.13
C SER A 47 6.42 -7.73 -1.78
N VAL A 48 5.33 -8.50 -1.80
CA VAL A 48 4.64 -8.99 -0.59
C VAL A 48 5.54 -9.92 0.22
N PRO A 49 5.77 -9.66 1.52
CA PRO A 49 6.52 -10.54 2.40
C PRO A 49 6.01 -11.99 2.35
N VAL A 50 6.91 -12.96 2.43
CA VAL A 50 6.68 -14.41 2.30
C VAL A 50 6.45 -14.88 0.86
N LEU A 51 5.76 -14.10 0.02
CA LEU A 51 5.41 -14.50 -1.35
C LEU A 51 6.47 -14.12 -2.38
N THR A 52 7.26 -13.08 -2.10
CA THR A 52 8.28 -12.56 -3.01
C THR A 52 9.65 -12.51 -2.32
N LYS A 53 10.70 -12.32 -3.14
CA LYS A 53 12.06 -12.08 -2.64
C LYS A 53 12.21 -10.62 -2.20
N VAL A 54 13.12 -10.38 -1.26
CA VAL A 54 13.59 -9.05 -0.90
C VAL A 54 14.20 -8.38 -2.13
N GLN A 55 13.82 -7.14 -2.38
CA GLN A 55 14.37 -6.32 -3.46
C GLN A 55 15.53 -5.47 -2.93
N HIS A 56 16.58 -5.34 -3.73
CA HIS A 56 17.75 -4.51 -3.37
C HIS A 56 17.74 -3.27 -4.26
N PHE A 57 17.61 -2.10 -3.65
CA PHE A 57 17.63 -0.85 -4.39
C PHE A 57 18.19 0.30 -3.54
N LYS A 58 19.12 1.07 -4.10
CA LYS A 58 19.79 2.22 -3.46
C LYS A 58 20.32 1.94 -2.06
N GLY A 59 20.90 0.74 -1.85
CA GLY A 59 21.45 0.33 -0.56
C GLY A 59 20.44 -0.13 0.47
N TYR A 60 19.16 -0.20 0.12
CA TYR A 60 18.10 -0.75 0.95
C TYR A 60 17.75 -2.19 0.57
N ASP A 61 17.39 -2.97 1.56
CA ASP A 61 16.67 -4.24 1.43
C ASP A 61 15.18 -3.95 1.61
N LEU A 62 14.38 -4.12 0.56
CA LEU A 62 13.00 -3.61 0.47
C LEU A 62 11.97 -4.71 0.28
N LEU A 63 10.79 -4.49 0.85
CA LEU A 63 9.55 -5.25 0.63
C LEU A 63 8.34 -4.30 0.52
N ASP A 64 7.14 -4.87 0.34
CA ASP A 64 5.86 -4.18 0.15
C ASP A 64 5.62 -3.08 1.20
N GLY A 65 5.47 -1.85 0.72
CA GLY A 65 5.20 -0.66 1.55
C GLY A 65 3.90 -0.74 2.31
N GLY A 66 2.87 -1.42 1.78
CA GLY A 66 1.62 -1.66 2.48
C GLY A 66 1.73 -2.58 3.71
N THR A 67 2.95 -3.02 4.05
CA THR A 67 3.24 -3.70 5.32
C THR A 67 3.41 -2.72 6.47
N THR A 68 4.01 -1.56 6.21
CA THR A 68 4.31 -0.51 7.20
C THR A 68 3.44 0.73 7.06
N ASP A 69 2.95 1.02 5.85
CA ASP A 69 2.11 2.19 5.56
C ASP A 69 1.02 1.81 4.53
N PRO A 70 0.01 1.02 4.96
CA PRO A 70 -0.99 0.48 4.04
C PRO A 70 -1.98 1.52 3.48
N ILE A 71 -2.18 2.65 4.17
CA ILE A 71 -2.97 3.80 3.71
C ILE A 71 -2.14 5.05 4.01
N PRO A 72 -1.38 5.59 3.06
CA PRO A 72 -0.35 6.61 3.30
C PRO A 72 -0.92 8.02 3.60
N ILE A 73 -1.99 8.08 4.37
CA ILE A 73 -2.67 9.32 4.75
C ILE A 73 -1.81 10.18 5.68
N GLU A 74 -1.06 9.54 6.60
CA GLU A 74 -0.17 10.25 7.52
C GLU A 74 0.96 10.95 6.75
N LYS A 75 1.48 10.31 5.68
CA LYS A 75 2.46 10.92 4.77
C LYS A 75 1.87 12.12 4.03
N SER A 76 0.67 11.96 3.48
CA SER A 76 -0.01 13.05 2.76
C SER A 76 -0.27 14.26 3.67
N VAL A 77 -0.66 14.04 4.92
CA VAL A 77 -0.83 15.12 5.92
C VAL A 77 0.51 15.77 6.26
N ALA A 78 1.56 14.96 6.48
CA ALA A 78 2.89 15.46 6.80
C ALA A 78 3.52 16.27 5.66
N ASP A 79 3.19 15.97 4.41
CA ASP A 79 3.61 16.73 3.22
C ASP A 79 2.85 18.07 3.06
N GLY A 80 1.93 18.39 3.98
CA GLY A 80 1.21 19.66 3.99
C GLY A 80 0.00 19.74 3.07
N ASN A 81 -0.46 18.62 2.52
CA ASN A 81 -1.67 18.58 1.72
C ASN A 81 -2.89 18.97 2.58
N ARG A 82 -3.73 19.84 2.04
CA ARG A 82 -4.91 20.39 2.74
C ARG A 82 -6.16 19.55 2.53
N PHE A 83 -6.25 18.88 1.38
CA PHE A 83 -7.34 17.99 1.00
C PHE A 83 -6.77 16.67 0.47
N HIS A 84 -7.44 15.57 0.77
CA HIS A 84 -6.98 14.21 0.45
C HIS A 84 -8.07 13.46 -0.32
N VAL A 85 -7.70 12.83 -1.44
CA VAL A 85 -8.53 11.82 -2.10
C VAL A 85 -7.94 10.46 -1.78
N VAL A 86 -8.70 9.63 -1.07
CA VAL A 86 -8.23 8.32 -0.60
C VAL A 86 -9.01 7.23 -1.32
N VAL A 87 -8.30 6.40 -2.10
CA VAL A 87 -8.90 5.25 -2.79
C VAL A 87 -8.61 3.99 -1.98
N LEU A 88 -9.65 3.36 -1.48
CA LEU A 88 -9.59 2.14 -0.67
C LEU A 88 -10.10 0.92 -1.45
N THR A 89 -9.55 -0.24 -1.16
CA THR A 89 -9.95 -1.52 -1.75
C THR A 89 -10.90 -2.32 -0.83
N ARG A 90 -11.40 -1.70 0.22
CA ARG A 90 -12.32 -2.31 1.19
C ARG A 90 -13.51 -1.41 1.44
N ASN A 91 -14.68 -2.00 1.55
CA ASN A 91 -15.95 -1.33 1.84
C ASN A 91 -15.97 -0.65 3.22
N ALA A 92 -16.97 0.17 3.46
CA ALA A 92 -17.21 0.80 4.75
C ALA A 92 -17.38 -0.26 5.85
N GLY A 93 -16.92 0.09 7.06
CA GLY A 93 -16.99 -0.81 8.23
C GLY A 93 -15.96 -1.94 8.26
N TYR A 94 -15.15 -2.12 7.21
CA TYR A 94 -14.06 -3.10 7.24
C TYR A 94 -13.04 -2.79 8.33
N LYS A 95 -12.65 -3.80 9.09
CA LYS A 95 -11.53 -3.76 10.02
C LYS A 95 -10.55 -4.87 9.69
N LYS A 96 -9.28 -4.53 9.73
CA LYS A 96 -8.23 -5.50 9.48
C LYS A 96 -7.95 -6.30 10.75
N GLU A 97 -7.99 -7.63 10.64
CA GLU A 97 -7.73 -8.55 11.74
C GLU A 97 -6.23 -8.86 11.90
N PRO A 98 -5.78 -9.22 13.11
CA PRO A 98 -4.43 -9.72 13.35
C PRO A 98 -4.12 -10.95 12.49
N LEU A 99 -2.82 -11.15 12.18
CA LEU A 99 -2.38 -12.37 11.50
C LEU A 99 -2.36 -13.54 12.49
N GLY A 100 -3.11 -14.61 12.19
CA GLY A 100 -3.20 -15.80 13.04
C GLY A 100 -1.90 -16.60 13.20
N TYR A 101 -0.91 -16.37 12.33
CA TYR A 101 0.40 -17.05 12.32
C TYR A 101 1.58 -16.14 12.65
N ALA A 102 1.34 -15.05 13.38
CA ALA A 102 2.37 -14.04 13.70
C ALA A 102 3.62 -14.64 14.39
N GLY A 103 3.46 -15.71 15.19
CA GLY A 103 4.59 -16.39 15.83
C GLY A 103 5.58 -17.04 14.85
N LEU A 104 5.10 -17.56 13.73
CA LEU A 104 5.94 -18.22 12.71
C LEU A 104 6.77 -17.20 11.93
N LEU A 105 6.33 -15.94 11.82
CA LEU A 105 7.02 -14.90 11.07
C LEU A 105 8.42 -14.62 11.60
N LYS A 106 8.65 -14.76 12.91
CA LYS A 106 9.99 -14.60 13.52
C LYS A 106 10.99 -15.63 13.00
N ALA A 107 10.56 -16.85 12.75
CA ALA A 107 11.41 -17.89 12.19
C ALA A 107 11.70 -17.66 10.71
N VAL A 108 10.70 -17.24 9.94
CA VAL A 108 10.82 -16.93 8.51
C VAL A 108 11.73 -15.73 8.28
N PHE A 109 11.57 -14.67 9.07
CA PHE A 109 12.32 -13.42 8.93
C PHE A 109 13.44 -13.27 9.94
N ARG A 110 14.19 -14.36 10.21
CA ARG A 110 15.36 -14.32 11.15
C ARG A 110 16.40 -13.26 10.76
N LYS A 111 16.63 -13.07 9.46
CA LYS A 111 17.56 -12.05 8.94
C LYS A 111 17.00 -10.62 9.10
N TYR A 112 15.68 -10.48 9.08
CA TYR A 112 14.98 -9.19 9.11
C TYR A 112 13.88 -9.19 10.18
N PRO A 113 14.21 -9.19 11.47
CA PRO A 113 13.19 -9.27 12.53
C PRO A 113 12.19 -8.11 12.51
N ALA A 114 12.60 -6.93 12.01
CA ALA A 114 11.73 -5.79 11.83
C ALA A 114 10.57 -6.05 10.86
N VAL A 115 10.77 -6.90 9.83
CA VAL A 115 9.70 -7.32 8.91
C VAL A 115 8.63 -8.11 9.66
N ALA A 116 9.02 -9.08 10.49
CA ALA A 116 8.08 -9.87 11.28
C ALA A 116 7.25 -8.98 12.21
N GLU A 117 7.87 -7.99 12.85
CA GLU A 117 7.20 -7.05 13.73
C GLU A 117 6.25 -6.12 12.95
N ALA A 118 6.67 -5.58 11.81
CA ALA A 118 5.82 -4.76 10.95
C ALA A 118 4.57 -5.54 10.49
N MET A 119 4.75 -6.80 10.05
CA MET A 119 3.63 -7.67 9.67
C MET A 119 2.67 -7.92 10.83
N ARG A 120 3.19 -8.13 12.03
CA ARG A 120 2.38 -8.34 13.23
C ARG A 120 1.51 -7.11 13.54
N ARG A 121 2.07 -5.90 13.42
CA ARG A 121 1.39 -4.63 13.72
C ARG A 121 0.57 -4.07 12.57
N ARG A 122 0.63 -4.67 11.39
CA ARG A 122 -0.02 -4.15 10.18
C ARG A 122 -1.52 -3.88 10.36
N HIS A 123 -2.23 -4.70 11.13
CA HIS A 123 -3.66 -4.52 11.38
C HIS A 123 -3.93 -3.27 12.24
N GLU A 124 -3.11 -3.00 13.25
CA GLU A 124 -3.21 -1.81 14.10
C GLU A 124 -2.98 -0.55 13.26
N ILE A 125 -1.91 -0.55 12.45
CA ILE A 125 -1.55 0.59 11.59
C ILE A 125 -2.67 0.86 10.58
N TYR A 126 -3.15 -0.16 9.88
CA TYR A 126 -4.24 -0.04 8.91
C TYR A 126 -5.49 0.58 9.55
N ASN A 127 -5.94 0.04 10.68
CA ASN A 127 -7.16 0.50 11.34
C ASN A 127 -7.03 1.92 11.88
N ARG A 128 -5.85 2.31 12.38
CA ARG A 128 -5.56 3.69 12.79
C ARG A 128 -5.59 4.66 11.61
N GLN A 129 -4.96 4.30 10.49
CA GLN A 129 -4.94 5.12 9.27
C GLN A 129 -6.32 5.26 8.65
N LEU A 130 -7.10 4.17 8.63
CA LEU A 130 -8.50 4.20 8.18
C LEU A 130 -9.33 5.16 9.05
N ALA A 131 -9.20 5.09 10.37
CA ALA A 131 -9.89 6.00 11.28
C ALA A 131 -9.48 7.46 11.07
N LEU A 132 -8.22 7.73 10.71
CA LEU A 132 -7.76 9.08 10.33
C LEU A 132 -8.42 9.53 9.04
N CYS A 133 -8.49 8.69 8.00
CA CYS A 133 -9.17 9.01 6.74
C CYS A 133 -10.65 9.38 7.01
N GLU A 134 -11.37 8.55 7.77
CA GLU A 134 -12.78 8.78 8.09
C GLU A 134 -13.00 10.03 8.95
N ARG A 135 -12.05 10.38 9.81
CA ARG A 135 -12.09 11.64 10.54
C ARG A 135 -11.93 12.83 9.60
N LEU A 136 -10.91 12.81 8.73
CA LEU A 136 -10.66 13.88 7.76
C LEU A 136 -11.83 14.06 6.79
N GLU A 137 -12.51 12.98 6.42
CA GLU A 137 -13.73 13.03 5.59
C GLU A 137 -14.85 13.76 6.31
N ARG A 138 -15.13 13.44 7.58
CA ARG A 138 -16.12 14.16 8.41
C ARG A 138 -15.77 15.64 8.61
N GLU A 139 -14.50 15.99 8.62
CA GLU A 139 -14.00 17.37 8.69
C GLU A 139 -14.04 18.11 7.35
N GLY A 140 -14.49 17.46 6.26
CA GLY A 140 -14.49 18.04 4.90
C GLY A 140 -13.11 18.20 4.30
N ARG A 141 -12.11 17.48 4.79
CA ARG A 141 -10.70 17.52 4.37
C ARG A 141 -10.27 16.29 3.58
N ALA A 142 -11.14 15.32 3.42
CA ALA A 142 -10.90 14.16 2.56
C ALA A 142 -12.16 13.74 1.82
N ALA A 143 -11.98 13.06 0.68
CA ALA A 143 -12.98 12.26 0.01
C ALA A 143 -12.47 10.83 -0.06
N ILE A 144 -13.30 9.87 0.36
CA ILE A 144 -12.96 8.44 0.33
C ILE A 144 -13.74 7.76 -0.78
N ILE A 145 -13.03 7.18 -1.73
CA ILE A 145 -13.57 6.31 -2.78
C ILE A 145 -13.34 4.88 -2.33
N ARG A 146 -14.39 4.09 -2.17
CA ARG A 146 -14.31 2.69 -1.70
C ARG A 146 -15.47 1.86 -2.22
N PRO A 147 -15.30 0.52 -2.34
CA PRO A 147 -16.37 -0.36 -2.73
C PRO A 147 -17.61 -0.22 -1.82
N LEU A 148 -18.80 -0.14 -2.40
CA LEU A 148 -20.07 -0.10 -1.65
C LEU A 148 -20.29 -1.40 -0.90
N GLU A 149 -19.91 -2.54 -1.52
CA GLU A 149 -20.08 -3.88 -0.98
C GLU A 149 -18.72 -4.57 -0.77
N PRO A 150 -18.64 -5.59 0.10
CA PRO A 150 -17.44 -6.41 0.22
C PRO A 150 -17.05 -7.06 -1.11
N LEU A 151 -15.80 -6.90 -1.54
CA LEU A 151 -15.31 -7.55 -2.75
C LEU A 151 -15.43 -9.08 -2.64
N ARG A 152 -15.98 -9.71 -3.68
CA ARG A 152 -16.15 -11.18 -3.78
C ARG A 152 -14.84 -11.91 -4.03
N VAL A 153 -13.76 -11.17 -4.35
CA VAL A 153 -12.43 -11.72 -4.67
C VAL A 153 -11.43 -11.46 -3.57
N GLY A 154 -10.59 -12.45 -3.28
CA GLY A 154 -9.44 -12.34 -2.37
C GLY A 154 -8.12 -12.08 -3.12
N ARG A 155 -7.02 -11.92 -2.39
CA ARG A 155 -5.68 -11.69 -2.97
C ARG A 155 -5.19 -12.79 -3.91
N THR A 156 -5.64 -14.01 -3.69
CA THR A 156 -5.24 -15.21 -4.44
C THR A 156 -6.40 -15.82 -5.20
N SER A 157 -7.46 -15.03 -5.46
CA SER A 157 -8.61 -15.50 -6.21
C SER A 157 -8.20 -15.84 -7.64
N ALA A 158 -8.58 -17.03 -8.10
CA ALA A 158 -8.46 -17.47 -9.48
C ALA A 158 -9.81 -17.41 -10.24
N ASP A 159 -10.83 -16.80 -9.63
CA ASP A 159 -12.14 -16.58 -10.26
C ASP A 159 -12.04 -15.47 -11.29
N VAL A 160 -11.73 -15.86 -12.55
CA VAL A 160 -11.54 -14.92 -13.65
C VAL A 160 -12.81 -14.10 -13.95
N PRO A 161 -14.02 -14.68 -14.00
CA PRO A 161 -15.25 -13.90 -14.18
C PRO A 161 -15.43 -12.81 -13.12
N ALA A 162 -15.24 -13.14 -11.83
CA ALA A 162 -15.35 -12.18 -10.74
C ALA A 162 -14.27 -11.08 -10.82
N LEU A 163 -13.05 -11.43 -11.25
CA LEU A 163 -11.96 -10.46 -11.46
C LEU A 163 -12.26 -9.49 -12.60
N LEU A 164 -12.87 -9.97 -13.70
CA LEU A 164 -13.23 -9.14 -14.85
C LEU A 164 -14.42 -8.21 -14.57
N ALA A 165 -15.25 -8.50 -13.57
CA ALA A 165 -16.35 -7.64 -13.16
C ALA A 165 -15.91 -6.44 -12.31
N LEU A 166 -14.73 -6.50 -11.65
CA LEU A 166 -14.25 -5.44 -10.75
C LEU A 166 -14.11 -4.04 -11.40
N PRO A 167 -13.62 -3.90 -12.66
CA PRO A 167 -13.55 -2.59 -13.29
C PRO A 167 -14.92 -1.92 -13.45
N ASP A 168 -15.95 -2.70 -13.78
CA ASP A 168 -17.31 -2.18 -13.93
C ASP A 168 -17.93 -1.80 -12.58
N GLU A 169 -17.59 -2.51 -11.52
CA GLU A 169 -17.96 -2.14 -10.16
C GLU A 169 -17.28 -0.82 -9.76
N GLY A 170 -15.96 -0.69 -9.99
CA GLY A 170 -15.21 0.51 -9.68
C GLY A 170 -15.62 1.77 -10.46
N LEU A 171 -16.25 1.62 -11.62
CA LEU A 171 -16.81 2.75 -12.39
C LEU A 171 -18.14 3.27 -11.85
N ARG A 172 -18.79 2.57 -10.92
CA ARG A 172 -20.07 2.95 -10.32
C ARG A 172 -19.90 3.62 -8.96
N GLU A 173 -18.68 3.61 -8.42
CA GLU A 173 -18.31 4.22 -7.15
C GLU A 173 -17.98 5.72 -7.31
#